data_22e6ebb25dd2bf53dc997509786487c3
#
_entry.id   22e6ebb25dd2bf53dc997509786487c3
#
_cell.length_a   1.000
_cell.length_b   1.000
_cell.length_c   1.000
_cell.angle_alpha   90.00
_cell.angle_beta   90.00
_cell.angle_gamma   90.00
#
_symmetry.space_group_name_H-M   'P 1'
#
loop_
_entity.id
_entity.type
_entity.pdbx_description
1 polymer ?
#
loop_
_entity_poly.entity_id
_entity_poly.type
_entity_poly.pdbx_seq_one_letter_code
_entity_poly.pdbx_strand_id
1 'polypeptide(L)'
;TQPVDKKLWYKARITPMDDLHGNLRGIIEHLDYIKDLGIDVVYLTPIFKSNSCHKYDTIDYYQVDPSFGTTEDLKELVQKSHERGMKVVLDAVYNHTGREFFAFQDILEKGEKSKYLDWYFIDELPPRGEWGEIPNFKCFGYYGGMPKLNLKNPEVEKYITDVACYWIKECDIDGWRLDVGDEISHFFWKNFRKAIKAVKKDMLIIGEIWHYAGDFLEGDEWDTVMNYPFYLNLIDLLADEKINVSQFVQNLGYLKGRLNKKCYPLMWNLIDSHDTARFLHLCHDNKKKQH
;
A
#
# COMPACT_ATOMS: atom_id res chain seq x y z
N THR A 1 -12.01 8.28 -22.24
CA THR A 1 -10.57 8.11 -21.99
C THR A 1 -9.83 9.20 -22.69
N GLN A 2 -9.24 10.13 -21.97
CA GLN A 2 -8.30 11.07 -22.59
C GLN A 2 -7.08 10.25 -23.05
N PRO A 3 -6.60 10.41 -24.29
CA PRO A 3 -5.42 9.69 -24.74
C PRO A 3 -4.23 10.14 -23.87
N VAL A 4 -3.52 9.16 -23.32
CA VAL A 4 -2.26 9.39 -22.63
C VAL A 4 -1.37 10.26 -23.54
N ASP A 5 -0.97 11.44 -23.05
CA ASP A 5 -0.02 12.25 -23.81
C ASP A 5 1.33 11.52 -23.85
N LYS A 6 1.58 10.83 -24.96
CA LYS A 6 2.83 10.06 -25.16
C LYS A 6 4.08 10.94 -24.98
N LYS A 7 3.97 12.27 -25.07
CA LYS A 7 5.08 13.17 -24.79
C LYS A 7 5.48 13.19 -23.31
N LEU A 8 4.55 12.89 -22.37
CA LEU A 8 4.87 12.78 -20.96
C LEU A 8 5.76 11.57 -20.65
N TRP A 9 5.56 10.44 -21.34
CA TRP A 9 6.36 9.23 -21.19
C TRP A 9 7.84 9.41 -21.61
N TYR A 10 8.12 10.42 -22.44
CA TYR A 10 9.47 10.72 -22.90
C TYR A 10 10.09 11.95 -22.22
N LYS A 11 9.43 12.52 -21.20
CA LYS A 11 10.06 13.57 -20.39
C LYS A 11 11.32 12.99 -19.72
N ALA A 12 12.43 13.74 -19.83
CA ALA A 12 13.70 13.39 -19.21
C ALA A 12 13.64 13.32 -17.67
N ARG A 13 12.61 13.90 -17.06
CA ARG A 13 12.29 13.83 -15.62
C ARG A 13 10.78 13.86 -15.42
N ILE A 14 10.23 12.74 -14.93
CA ILE A 14 8.87 12.69 -14.38
C ILE A 14 8.98 13.04 -12.90
N THR A 15 8.15 13.98 -12.46
CA THR A 15 8.05 14.35 -11.05
C THR A 15 6.83 13.70 -10.42
N PRO A 16 6.76 13.56 -9.07
CA PRO A 16 5.56 13.06 -8.38
C PRO A 16 4.28 13.87 -8.65
N MET A 17 4.41 15.09 -9.22
CA MET A 17 3.28 15.95 -9.57
C MET A 17 2.81 15.76 -11.02
N ASP A 18 3.51 14.96 -11.81
CA ASP A 18 3.10 14.66 -13.19
C ASP A 18 2.08 13.52 -13.20
N ASP A 19 0.82 13.81 -13.52
CA ASP A 19 -0.21 12.80 -13.76
C ASP A 19 -0.02 12.20 -15.17
N LEU A 20 0.28 10.90 -15.21
CA LEU A 20 0.43 10.16 -16.46
C LEU A 20 -0.89 9.60 -16.98
N HIS A 21 -2.02 9.89 -16.30
CA HIS A 21 -3.37 9.48 -16.68
C HIS A 21 -3.54 7.96 -16.91
N GLY A 22 -2.75 7.13 -16.21
CA GLY A 22 -2.99 5.67 -16.18
C GLY A 22 -4.33 5.38 -15.52
N ASN A 23 -5.06 4.35 -16.01
CA ASN A 23 -6.34 3.96 -15.45
C ASN A 23 -6.58 2.45 -15.55
N LEU A 24 -7.65 1.96 -14.89
CA LEU A 24 -7.99 0.53 -14.85
C LEU A 24 -8.25 -0.02 -16.25
N ARG A 25 -8.89 0.76 -17.12
CA ARG A 25 -9.17 0.35 -18.52
C ARG A 25 -7.89 0.08 -19.29
N GLY A 26 -6.87 0.92 -19.13
CA GLY A 26 -5.56 0.71 -19.76
C GLY A 26 -4.88 -0.57 -19.29
N ILE A 27 -5.02 -0.95 -18.01
CA ILE A 27 -4.50 -2.23 -17.51
C ILE A 27 -5.26 -3.39 -18.16
N ILE A 28 -6.60 -3.33 -18.19
CA ILE A 28 -7.46 -4.36 -18.79
C ILE A 28 -7.05 -4.62 -20.25
N GLU A 29 -6.80 -3.57 -21.03
CA GLU A 29 -6.41 -3.67 -22.43
C GLU A 29 -5.01 -4.30 -22.64
N HIS A 30 -4.17 -4.32 -21.60
CA HIS A 30 -2.80 -4.83 -21.66
C HIS A 30 -2.58 -6.12 -20.84
N LEU A 31 -3.65 -6.77 -20.33
CA LEU A 31 -3.51 -7.97 -19.50
C LEU A 31 -2.80 -9.13 -20.20
N ASP A 32 -3.00 -9.30 -21.51
CA ASP A 32 -2.29 -10.34 -22.27
C ASP A 32 -0.78 -10.07 -22.31
N TYR A 33 -0.39 -8.82 -22.56
CA TYR A 33 1.02 -8.42 -22.50
C TYR A 33 1.62 -8.61 -21.11
N ILE A 34 0.87 -8.25 -20.05
CA ILE A 34 1.31 -8.44 -18.66
C ILE A 34 1.50 -9.93 -18.36
N LYS A 35 0.57 -10.78 -18.81
CA LYS A 35 0.66 -12.24 -18.64
C LYS A 35 1.83 -12.84 -19.41
N ASP A 36 2.08 -12.39 -20.64
CA ASP A 36 3.20 -12.85 -21.49
C ASP A 36 4.57 -12.50 -20.89
N LEU A 37 4.64 -11.44 -20.03
CA LEU A 37 5.83 -11.15 -19.23
C LEU A 37 6.04 -12.14 -18.06
N GLY A 38 5.12 -13.09 -17.85
CA GLY A 38 5.19 -14.04 -16.74
C GLY A 38 4.67 -13.50 -15.41
N ILE A 39 3.86 -12.42 -15.41
CA ILE A 39 3.29 -11.84 -14.21
C ILE A 39 2.10 -12.68 -13.72
N ASP A 40 2.10 -13.01 -12.44
CA ASP A 40 1.01 -13.77 -11.78
C ASP A 40 0.16 -12.91 -10.86
N VAL A 41 0.65 -11.74 -10.43
CA VAL A 41 -0.06 -10.83 -9.53
C VAL A 41 0.02 -9.40 -10.06
N VAL A 42 -1.13 -8.76 -10.20
CA VAL A 42 -1.23 -7.31 -10.45
C VAL A 42 -1.50 -6.63 -9.10
N TYR A 43 -0.50 -5.93 -8.57
CA TYR A 43 -0.66 -5.07 -7.41
C TYR A 43 -0.90 -3.63 -7.85
N LEU A 44 -1.97 -3.03 -7.35
CA LEU A 44 -2.33 -1.63 -7.59
C LEU A 44 -1.98 -0.79 -6.36
N THR A 45 -1.22 0.28 -6.54
CA THR A 45 -1.12 1.38 -5.56
C THR A 45 -2.51 1.95 -5.30
N PRO A 46 -2.74 2.81 -4.28
CA PRO A 46 -4.08 3.21 -3.89
C PRO A 46 -4.94 3.71 -5.04
N ILE A 47 -6.16 3.18 -5.14
CA ILE A 47 -7.12 3.51 -6.20
C ILE A 47 -8.38 4.21 -5.69
N PHE A 48 -8.51 4.39 -4.37
CA PHE A 48 -9.69 5.01 -3.78
C PHE A 48 -9.65 6.51 -3.89
N LYS A 49 -10.82 7.13 -3.82
CA LYS A 49 -10.99 8.57 -3.99
C LYS A 49 -10.08 9.36 -3.06
N SER A 50 -9.32 10.27 -3.64
CA SER A 50 -8.37 11.15 -2.97
C SER A 50 -8.07 12.36 -3.84
N ASN A 51 -7.61 13.47 -3.23
CA ASN A 51 -7.26 14.68 -3.96
C ASN A 51 -5.82 14.68 -4.48
N SER A 52 -4.93 13.86 -3.90
CA SER A 52 -3.55 13.76 -4.38
C SER A 52 -3.41 12.86 -5.61
N CYS A 53 -2.28 12.97 -6.30
CA CYS A 53 -1.95 12.07 -7.41
C CYS A 53 -1.57 10.66 -6.91
N HIS A 54 -0.96 10.53 -5.70
CA HIS A 54 -0.53 9.28 -5.11
C HIS A 54 -1.65 8.49 -4.41
N LYS A 55 -2.77 9.14 -4.05
CA LYS A 55 -3.98 8.56 -3.42
C LYS A 55 -3.79 7.96 -2.00
N TYR A 56 -2.65 8.17 -1.35
CA TYR A 56 -2.44 7.73 0.05
C TYR A 56 -3.20 8.58 1.08
N ASP A 57 -3.80 9.71 0.71
CA ASP A 57 -4.69 10.55 1.52
C ASP A 57 -6.17 10.26 1.19
N THR A 58 -6.60 9.04 1.41
CA THR A 58 -7.96 8.56 1.05
C THR A 58 -9.06 9.38 1.74
N ILE A 59 -10.02 9.86 0.95
CA ILE A 59 -11.18 10.64 1.42
C ILE A 59 -12.50 9.87 1.34
N ASP A 60 -12.56 8.82 0.50
CA ASP A 60 -13.69 7.89 0.45
C ASP A 60 -13.19 6.49 0.08
N TYR A 61 -13.28 5.56 1.03
CA TYR A 61 -12.85 4.18 0.86
C TYR A 61 -13.83 3.30 0.06
N TYR A 62 -15.05 3.76 -0.18
CA TYR A 62 -16.07 3.01 -0.92
C TYR A 62 -16.18 3.44 -2.38
N GLN A 63 -15.36 4.40 -2.81
CA GLN A 63 -15.37 4.90 -4.18
C GLN A 63 -14.00 4.72 -4.83
N VAL A 64 -13.98 4.08 -6.01
CA VAL A 64 -12.82 4.16 -6.91
C VAL A 64 -12.65 5.60 -7.35
N ASP A 65 -11.42 6.10 -7.37
CA ASP A 65 -11.15 7.47 -7.82
C ASP A 65 -11.56 7.63 -9.29
N PRO A 66 -12.36 8.67 -9.63
CA PRO A 66 -12.83 8.87 -10.99
C PRO A 66 -11.74 8.98 -12.06
N SER A 67 -10.50 9.35 -11.67
CA SER A 67 -9.36 9.40 -12.58
C SER A 67 -8.92 8.00 -13.04
N PHE A 68 -9.19 6.97 -12.23
CA PHE A 68 -8.85 5.58 -12.54
C PHE A 68 -9.98 4.79 -13.18
N GLY A 69 -11.23 5.21 -13.00
CA GLY A 69 -12.40 4.53 -13.55
C GLY A 69 -13.51 4.34 -12.53
N THR A 70 -14.22 3.23 -12.64
CA THR A 70 -15.40 2.90 -11.83
C THR A 70 -15.20 1.59 -11.07
N THR A 71 -16.12 1.28 -10.16
CA THR A 71 -16.18 -0.04 -9.50
C THR A 71 -16.36 -1.17 -10.52
N GLU A 72 -17.13 -0.94 -11.57
CA GLU A 72 -17.36 -1.89 -12.66
C GLU A 72 -16.08 -2.15 -13.45
N ASP A 73 -15.25 -1.12 -13.67
CA ASP A 73 -13.92 -1.30 -14.30
C ASP A 73 -12.99 -2.15 -13.42
N LEU A 74 -13.05 -1.98 -12.09
CA LEU A 74 -12.28 -2.82 -11.17
C LEU A 74 -12.78 -4.27 -11.19
N LYS A 75 -14.09 -4.51 -11.19
CA LYS A 75 -14.66 -5.86 -11.33
C LYS A 75 -14.21 -6.52 -12.62
N GLU A 76 -14.27 -5.80 -13.72
CA GLU A 76 -13.82 -6.31 -15.02
C GLU A 76 -12.33 -6.63 -15.01
N LEU A 77 -11.49 -5.77 -14.40
CA LEU A 77 -10.07 -6.02 -14.24
C LEU A 77 -9.80 -7.32 -13.48
N VAL A 78 -10.45 -7.52 -12.33
CA VAL A 78 -10.28 -8.71 -11.50
C VAL A 78 -10.74 -9.95 -12.27
N GLN A 79 -11.94 -9.94 -12.86
CA GLN A 79 -12.46 -11.05 -13.64
C GLN A 79 -11.51 -11.43 -14.77
N LYS A 80 -11.08 -10.48 -15.60
CA LYS A 80 -10.19 -10.74 -16.73
C LYS A 80 -8.78 -11.18 -16.31
N SER A 81 -8.32 -10.73 -15.13
CA SER A 81 -7.08 -11.22 -14.54
C SER A 81 -7.22 -12.69 -14.14
N HIS A 82 -8.32 -13.07 -13.49
CA HIS A 82 -8.62 -14.45 -13.10
C HIS A 82 -8.74 -15.38 -14.32
N GLU A 83 -9.36 -14.94 -15.41
CA GLU A 83 -9.45 -15.70 -16.68
C GLU A 83 -8.07 -16.05 -17.24
N ARG A 84 -7.03 -15.27 -16.91
CA ARG A 84 -5.63 -15.48 -17.29
C ARG A 84 -4.78 -16.15 -16.21
N GLY A 85 -5.40 -16.58 -15.11
CA GLY A 85 -4.70 -17.17 -13.96
C GLY A 85 -3.84 -16.16 -13.19
N MET A 86 -4.15 -14.85 -13.30
CA MET A 86 -3.51 -13.79 -12.52
C MET A 86 -4.39 -13.39 -11.35
N LYS A 87 -3.74 -12.84 -10.30
CA LYS A 87 -4.37 -12.33 -9.08
C LYS A 87 -4.32 -10.80 -9.05
N VAL A 88 -5.24 -10.19 -8.29
CA VAL A 88 -5.29 -8.73 -8.10
C VAL A 88 -5.19 -8.40 -6.62
N VAL A 89 -4.23 -7.55 -6.26
CA VAL A 89 -3.98 -7.06 -4.90
C VAL A 89 -4.19 -5.55 -4.89
N LEU A 90 -4.95 -5.06 -3.91
CA LEU A 90 -5.15 -3.62 -3.70
C LEU A 90 -4.33 -3.11 -2.52
N ASP A 91 -4.10 -1.81 -2.51
CA ASP A 91 -3.45 -1.11 -1.40
C ASP A 91 -4.46 -0.73 -0.32
N ALA A 92 -4.12 -1.01 0.93
CA ALA A 92 -4.93 -0.79 2.11
C ALA A 92 -4.33 0.33 2.96
N VAL A 93 -4.73 1.57 2.68
CA VAL A 93 -4.28 2.74 3.44
C VAL A 93 -5.16 2.89 4.68
N TYR A 94 -4.88 2.12 5.73
CA TYR A 94 -5.73 2.04 6.92
C TYR A 94 -5.13 2.69 8.17
N ASN A 95 -3.86 3.12 8.11
CA ASN A 95 -3.20 3.83 9.19
C ASN A 95 -3.74 5.25 9.39
N HIS A 96 -4.14 5.90 8.32
CA HIS A 96 -4.57 7.30 8.28
C HIS A 96 -5.60 7.53 7.19
N THR A 97 -6.24 8.70 7.19
CA THR A 97 -7.13 9.15 6.12
C THR A 97 -6.59 10.42 5.49
N GLY A 98 -7.18 10.87 4.39
CA GLY A 98 -7.04 12.25 3.95
C GLY A 98 -7.73 13.20 4.93
N ARG A 99 -7.29 14.45 4.96
CA ARG A 99 -7.90 15.52 5.79
C ARG A 99 -9.36 15.77 5.41
N GLU A 100 -9.71 15.59 4.15
CA GLU A 100 -11.06 15.75 3.61
C GLU A 100 -11.98 14.54 3.86
N PHE A 101 -11.50 13.51 4.55
CA PHE A 101 -12.35 12.40 4.97
C PHE A 101 -13.48 12.87 5.89
N PHE A 102 -14.69 12.35 5.67
CA PHE A 102 -15.91 12.87 6.32
C PHE A 102 -15.83 13.01 7.84
N ALA A 103 -15.17 12.05 8.51
CA ALA A 103 -15.07 12.05 9.96
C ALA A 103 -14.13 13.17 10.47
N PHE A 104 -13.03 13.44 9.76
CA PHE A 104 -12.12 14.52 10.12
C PHE A 104 -12.72 15.88 9.80
N GLN A 105 -13.47 16.00 8.69
CA GLN A 105 -14.22 17.22 8.36
C GLN A 105 -15.27 17.55 9.40
N ASP A 106 -16.00 16.56 9.91
CA ASP A 106 -16.97 16.78 11.00
C ASP A 106 -16.29 17.30 12.27
N ILE A 107 -15.07 16.86 12.58
CA ILE A 107 -14.27 17.38 13.71
C ILE A 107 -13.87 18.84 13.46
N LEU A 108 -13.41 19.18 12.26
CA LEU A 108 -13.05 20.56 11.89
C LEU A 108 -14.25 21.50 11.99
N GLU A 109 -15.44 21.03 11.63
CA GLU A 109 -16.68 21.82 11.68
C GLU A 109 -17.24 21.96 13.09
N LYS A 110 -17.29 20.84 13.87
CA LYS A 110 -18.04 20.77 15.14
C LYS A 110 -17.18 20.81 16.40
N GLY A 111 -15.86 20.65 16.27
CA GLY A 111 -14.94 20.60 17.40
C GLY A 111 -15.33 19.52 18.41
N GLU A 112 -15.44 19.91 19.68
CA GLU A 112 -15.82 19.01 20.79
C GLU A 112 -17.18 18.30 20.62
N LYS A 113 -18.07 18.83 19.76
CA LYS A 113 -19.39 18.24 19.49
C LYS A 113 -19.36 17.15 18.42
N SER A 114 -18.24 16.93 17.79
CA SER A 114 -18.11 15.87 16.79
C SER A 114 -18.19 14.49 17.44
N LYS A 115 -19.03 13.61 16.90
CA LYS A 115 -19.10 12.21 17.32
C LYS A 115 -17.89 11.39 16.87
N TYR A 116 -17.04 11.93 15.99
CA TYR A 116 -15.86 11.28 15.45
C TYR A 116 -14.56 11.69 16.16
N LEU A 117 -14.64 12.47 17.26
CA LEU A 117 -13.46 12.96 17.93
C LEU A 117 -12.49 11.84 18.33
N ASP A 118 -13.02 10.72 18.83
CA ASP A 118 -12.24 9.56 19.25
C ASP A 118 -11.78 8.66 18.07
N TRP A 119 -12.13 9.02 16.85
CA TRP A 119 -11.63 8.33 15.66
C TRP A 119 -10.18 8.67 15.33
N TYR A 120 -9.68 9.77 15.90
CA TYR A 120 -8.32 10.28 15.71
C TYR A 120 -7.65 10.58 17.04
N PHE A 121 -6.36 10.84 16.99
CA PHE A 121 -5.57 11.25 18.15
C PHE A 121 -5.33 12.77 18.07
N ILE A 122 -6.21 13.54 18.69
CA ILE A 122 -6.19 15.01 18.66
C ILE A 122 -5.71 15.50 20.04
N ASP A 123 -4.61 16.26 20.04
CA ASP A 123 -4.02 16.76 21.29
C ASP A 123 -4.71 18.04 21.75
N GLU A 124 -5.20 18.87 20.81
CA GLU A 124 -5.84 20.16 21.09
C GLU A 124 -6.87 20.51 20.02
N LEU A 125 -7.97 21.17 20.39
CA LEU A 125 -8.97 21.68 19.46
C LEU A 125 -8.87 23.21 19.31
N PRO A 126 -9.14 23.75 18.11
CA PRO A 126 -9.39 23.02 16.85
C PRO A 126 -8.13 22.35 16.29
N PRO A 127 -8.28 21.27 15.48
CA PRO A 127 -7.15 20.67 14.82
C PRO A 127 -6.46 21.65 13.87
N ARG A 128 -5.16 21.86 14.09
CA ARG A 128 -4.29 22.74 13.30
C ARG A 128 -3.14 21.94 12.69
N GLY A 129 -2.48 22.48 11.72
CA GLY A 129 -1.34 21.87 11.04
C GLY A 129 -1.66 21.57 9.59
N GLU A 130 -1.76 22.65 8.83
CA GLU A 130 -1.76 22.60 7.36
C GLU A 130 -0.31 22.56 6.85
N TRP A 131 -0.13 22.73 5.55
CA TRP A 131 1.19 22.71 4.94
C TRP A 131 2.19 23.65 5.65
N GLY A 132 3.29 23.06 6.15
CA GLY A 132 4.39 23.81 6.78
C GLY A 132 4.21 24.10 8.27
N GLU A 133 3.09 23.71 8.88
CA GLU A 133 2.84 23.84 10.30
C GLU A 133 2.98 22.47 11.01
N ILE A 134 3.38 22.48 12.28
CA ILE A 134 3.39 21.26 13.09
C ILE A 134 1.95 20.94 13.51
N PRO A 135 1.41 19.78 13.15
CA PRO A 135 0.06 19.38 13.54
C PRO A 135 -0.07 19.21 15.06
N ASN A 136 -1.22 19.62 15.61
CA ASN A 136 -1.62 19.37 17.00
C ASN A 136 -2.50 18.11 17.12
N PHE A 137 -2.27 17.15 16.25
CA PHE A 137 -2.86 15.81 16.24
C PHE A 137 -1.87 14.82 15.63
N LYS A 138 -2.05 13.52 15.89
CA LYS A 138 -1.20 12.51 15.26
C LYS A 138 -1.51 12.36 13.80
N CYS A 139 -0.49 12.26 12.99
CA CYS A 139 -0.57 12.11 11.53
C CYS A 139 0.58 11.27 11.00
N PHE A 140 0.46 10.74 9.79
CA PHE A 140 1.54 10.06 9.12
C PHE A 140 2.63 11.07 8.68
N GLY A 141 3.89 10.75 8.92
CA GLY A 141 5.03 11.54 8.45
C GLY A 141 5.06 13.00 8.93
N TYR A 142 4.41 13.31 10.05
CA TYR A 142 4.23 14.69 10.55
C TYR A 142 3.50 15.62 9.56
N TYR A 143 2.76 15.03 8.62
CA TYR A 143 2.01 15.76 7.61
C TYR A 143 0.53 15.86 7.95
N GLY A 144 0.03 17.06 8.25
CA GLY A 144 -1.35 17.29 8.69
C GLY A 144 -2.44 16.96 7.67
N GLY A 145 -2.07 16.69 6.42
CA GLY A 145 -2.98 16.17 5.40
C GLY A 145 -3.36 14.70 5.56
N MET A 146 -2.66 13.95 6.47
CA MET A 146 -2.86 12.52 6.68
C MET A 146 -3.09 12.20 8.16
N PRO A 147 -4.23 12.60 8.75
CA PRO A 147 -4.55 12.36 10.17
C PRO A 147 -4.64 10.86 10.47
N LYS A 148 -3.97 10.45 11.57
CA LYS A 148 -3.86 9.05 11.98
C LYS A 148 -5.16 8.55 12.61
N LEU A 149 -5.67 7.43 12.12
CA LEU A 149 -6.85 6.75 12.66
C LEU A 149 -6.55 6.07 14.01
N ASN A 150 -7.48 6.18 14.92
CA ASN A 150 -7.48 5.45 16.18
C ASN A 150 -8.13 4.08 16.03
N LEU A 151 -7.40 3.11 15.48
CA LEU A 151 -7.87 1.74 15.29
C LEU A 151 -8.08 0.95 16.60
N LYS A 152 -7.85 1.55 17.77
CA LYS A 152 -8.30 1.02 19.07
C LYS A 152 -9.77 1.33 19.33
N ASN A 153 -10.33 2.32 18.66
CA ASN A 153 -11.75 2.62 18.72
C ASN A 153 -12.53 1.55 17.95
N PRO A 154 -13.51 0.84 18.59
CA PRO A 154 -14.25 -0.24 17.95
C PRO A 154 -15.04 0.18 16.71
N GLU A 155 -15.51 1.43 16.64
CA GLU A 155 -16.22 1.95 15.46
C GLU A 155 -15.26 2.12 14.27
N VAL A 156 -14.03 2.60 14.53
CA VAL A 156 -12.99 2.74 13.49
C VAL A 156 -12.53 1.38 13.02
N GLU A 157 -12.23 0.46 13.95
CA GLU A 157 -11.87 -0.94 13.62
C GLU A 157 -12.94 -1.57 12.73
N LYS A 158 -14.22 -1.44 13.16
CA LYS A 158 -15.35 -1.97 12.39
C LYS A 158 -15.45 -1.33 11.01
N TYR A 159 -15.39 0.00 10.91
CA TYR A 159 -15.50 0.73 9.65
C TYR A 159 -14.44 0.26 8.66
N ILE A 160 -13.18 0.22 9.06
CA ILE A 160 -12.06 -0.18 8.20
C ILE A 160 -12.17 -1.67 7.79
N THR A 161 -12.56 -2.52 8.73
CA THR A 161 -12.78 -3.95 8.44
C THR A 161 -13.94 -4.16 7.46
N ASP A 162 -15.03 -3.40 7.62
CA ASP A 162 -16.18 -3.44 6.69
C ASP A 162 -15.77 -2.99 5.28
N VAL A 163 -14.95 -1.93 5.16
CA VAL A 163 -14.36 -1.50 3.88
C VAL A 163 -13.59 -2.63 3.22
N ALA A 164 -12.69 -3.28 3.97
CA ALA A 164 -11.89 -4.37 3.42
C ALA A 164 -12.75 -5.54 2.95
N CYS A 165 -13.76 -5.92 3.75
CA CYS A 165 -14.69 -6.98 3.41
C CYS A 165 -15.61 -6.62 2.23
N TYR A 166 -15.97 -5.35 2.08
CA TYR A 166 -16.77 -4.85 0.96
C TYR A 166 -16.08 -5.11 -0.38
N TRP A 167 -14.83 -4.69 -0.53
CA TRP A 167 -14.11 -4.84 -1.79
C TRP A 167 -13.81 -6.31 -2.14
N ILE A 168 -13.63 -7.17 -1.13
CA ILE A 168 -13.52 -8.62 -1.37
C ILE A 168 -14.82 -9.18 -1.96
N LYS A 169 -15.97 -8.80 -1.39
CA LYS A 169 -17.28 -9.28 -1.83
C LYS A 169 -17.70 -8.68 -3.17
N GLU A 170 -17.41 -7.41 -3.36
CA GLU A 170 -17.87 -6.63 -4.50
C GLU A 170 -17.05 -6.92 -5.77
N CYS A 171 -15.74 -7.09 -5.63
CA CYS A 171 -14.83 -7.21 -6.76
C CYS A 171 -14.05 -8.51 -6.80
N ASP A 172 -14.18 -9.40 -5.80
CA ASP A 172 -13.46 -10.68 -5.70
C ASP A 172 -11.93 -10.53 -5.74
N ILE A 173 -11.38 -9.44 -5.20
CA ILE A 173 -9.94 -9.21 -5.11
C ILE A 173 -9.24 -10.34 -4.36
N ASP A 174 -7.93 -10.51 -4.56
CA ASP A 174 -7.16 -11.65 -4.02
C ASP A 174 -6.26 -11.30 -2.85
N GLY A 175 -6.04 -10.03 -2.58
CA GLY A 175 -5.19 -9.61 -1.47
C GLY A 175 -5.24 -8.12 -1.15
N TRP A 176 -4.70 -7.83 0.03
CA TRP A 176 -4.45 -6.48 0.53
C TRP A 176 -2.97 -6.30 0.81
N ARG A 177 -2.36 -5.28 0.23
CA ARG A 177 -1.06 -4.76 0.68
C ARG A 177 -1.34 -3.68 1.73
N LEU A 178 -0.76 -3.81 2.91
CA LEU A 178 -1.06 -3.00 4.08
C LEU A 178 -0.04 -1.86 4.17
N ASP A 179 -0.46 -0.67 3.78
CA ASP A 179 0.34 0.55 3.87
C ASP A 179 0.68 0.88 5.32
N VAL A 180 1.97 1.17 5.60
CA VAL A 180 2.47 1.49 6.95
C VAL A 180 1.97 0.48 8.00
N GLY A 181 2.00 -0.80 7.67
CA GLY A 181 1.37 -1.85 8.47
C GLY A 181 1.92 -1.97 9.88
N ASP A 182 3.18 -1.67 10.11
CA ASP A 182 3.86 -1.72 11.41
C ASP A 182 3.51 -0.59 12.38
N GLU A 183 2.85 0.48 11.90
CA GLU A 183 2.30 1.51 12.76
C GLU A 183 0.91 1.18 13.34
N ILE A 184 0.31 0.07 12.91
CA ILE A 184 -1.00 -0.42 13.35
C ILE A 184 -0.81 -1.57 14.34
N SER A 185 -1.66 -1.65 15.36
CA SER A 185 -1.50 -2.62 16.43
C SER A 185 -1.71 -4.06 15.97
N HIS A 186 -0.96 -4.99 16.56
CA HIS A 186 -1.15 -6.45 16.39
C HIS A 186 -2.59 -6.90 16.67
N PHE A 187 -3.25 -6.30 17.67
CA PHE A 187 -4.64 -6.62 18.00
C PHE A 187 -5.58 -6.35 16.82
N PHE A 188 -5.44 -5.21 16.15
CA PHE A 188 -6.22 -4.89 14.96
C PHE A 188 -5.97 -5.90 13.84
N TRP A 189 -4.70 -6.22 13.56
CA TRP A 189 -4.37 -7.14 12.47
C TRP A 189 -4.90 -8.55 12.69
N LYS A 190 -4.93 -9.03 13.95
CA LYS A 190 -5.53 -10.33 14.29
C LYS A 190 -7.03 -10.37 14.03
N ASN A 191 -7.74 -9.30 14.38
CA ASN A 191 -9.18 -9.19 14.13
C ASN A 191 -9.47 -9.01 12.64
N PHE A 192 -8.72 -8.14 11.98
CA PHE A 192 -8.78 -7.91 10.54
C PHE A 192 -8.60 -9.21 9.75
N ARG A 193 -7.55 -9.98 10.05
CA ARG A 193 -7.32 -11.28 9.42
C ARG A 193 -8.52 -12.21 9.58
N LYS A 194 -9.06 -12.35 10.80
CA LYS A 194 -10.23 -13.20 11.04
C LYS A 194 -11.41 -12.79 10.18
N ALA A 195 -11.69 -11.50 10.09
CA ALA A 195 -12.81 -10.97 9.33
C ALA A 195 -12.67 -11.22 7.82
N ILE A 196 -11.54 -10.85 7.22
CA ILE A 196 -11.37 -10.99 5.77
C ILE A 196 -11.22 -12.45 5.33
N LYS A 197 -10.54 -13.30 6.14
CA LYS A 197 -10.43 -14.75 5.86
C LYS A 197 -11.78 -15.49 6.02
N ALA A 198 -12.70 -14.94 6.79
CA ALA A 198 -14.08 -15.43 6.86
C ALA A 198 -14.87 -15.13 5.59
N VAL A 199 -14.55 -14.07 4.86
CA VAL A 199 -15.16 -13.72 3.57
C VAL A 199 -14.55 -14.55 2.44
N LYS A 200 -13.21 -14.56 2.35
CA LYS A 200 -12.45 -15.30 1.33
C LYS A 200 -11.21 -15.91 1.98
N LYS A 201 -11.20 -17.23 2.15
CA LYS A 201 -10.19 -17.95 2.94
C LYS A 201 -8.75 -17.74 2.45
N ASP A 202 -8.57 -17.64 1.16
CA ASP A 202 -7.27 -17.50 0.47
C ASP A 202 -6.87 -16.06 0.15
N MET A 203 -7.56 -15.06 0.75
CA MET A 203 -7.10 -13.69 0.70
C MET A 203 -5.65 -13.57 1.17
N LEU A 204 -4.80 -12.93 0.37
CA LEU A 204 -3.42 -12.65 0.73
C LEU A 204 -3.32 -11.34 1.53
N ILE A 205 -2.59 -11.39 2.65
CA ILE A 205 -2.32 -10.23 3.50
C ILE A 205 -0.83 -9.95 3.47
N ILE A 206 -0.45 -8.82 2.86
CA ILE A 206 0.95 -8.46 2.61
C ILE A 206 1.28 -7.20 3.40
N GLY A 207 2.10 -7.29 4.43
CA GLY A 207 2.51 -6.12 5.20
C GLY A 207 3.58 -5.30 4.47
N GLU A 208 3.44 -3.98 4.48
CA GLU A 208 4.59 -3.12 4.27
C GLU A 208 5.30 -2.89 5.59
N ILE A 209 6.57 -3.23 5.63
CA ILE A 209 7.47 -3.02 6.77
C ILE A 209 8.90 -2.98 6.26
N TRP A 210 9.69 -1.99 6.69
CA TRP A 210 11.05 -1.76 6.19
C TRP A 210 12.13 -2.46 6.99
N HIS A 211 11.75 -3.10 8.09
CA HIS A 211 12.66 -3.80 8.99
C HIS A 211 12.20 -5.25 9.23
N TYR A 212 12.67 -5.86 10.31
CA TYR A 212 12.32 -7.24 10.66
C TYR A 212 10.82 -7.38 10.99
N ALA A 213 10.16 -8.30 10.29
CA ALA A 213 8.69 -8.48 10.34
C ALA A 213 8.25 -9.73 11.13
N GLY A 214 9.15 -10.41 11.84
CA GLY A 214 8.86 -11.72 12.44
C GLY A 214 7.62 -11.74 13.32
N ASP A 215 7.43 -10.70 14.11
CA ASP A 215 6.33 -10.60 15.07
C ASP A 215 4.94 -10.55 14.38
N PHE A 216 4.86 -10.08 13.14
CA PHE A 216 3.65 -10.05 12.32
C PHE A 216 3.41 -11.34 11.52
N LEU A 217 4.39 -12.24 11.45
CA LEU A 217 4.40 -13.44 10.61
C LEU A 217 4.22 -14.74 11.40
N GLU A 218 3.66 -14.67 12.60
CA GLU A 218 3.40 -15.85 13.45
C GLU A 218 2.19 -16.70 12.97
N GLY A 219 1.45 -16.21 11.96
CA GLY A 219 0.36 -16.95 11.28
C GLY A 219 -1.04 -16.49 11.65
N ASP A 220 -1.17 -15.50 12.54
CA ASP A 220 -2.44 -14.94 12.98
C ASP A 220 -2.68 -13.48 12.56
N GLU A 221 -1.71 -12.88 11.83
CA GLU A 221 -1.79 -11.51 11.31
C GLU A 221 -1.56 -11.49 9.79
N TRP A 222 -0.33 -11.31 9.33
CA TRP A 222 0.02 -11.24 7.92
C TRP A 222 0.42 -12.61 7.36
N ASP A 223 0.24 -12.79 6.05
CA ASP A 223 0.71 -13.99 5.35
C ASP A 223 2.15 -13.81 4.87
N THR A 224 2.51 -12.58 4.49
CA THR A 224 3.82 -12.22 3.96
C THR A 224 4.05 -10.71 4.05
N VAL A 225 5.23 -10.27 3.62
CA VAL A 225 5.61 -8.85 3.60
C VAL A 225 6.38 -8.49 2.33
N MET A 226 6.40 -7.20 2.03
CA MET A 226 7.38 -6.61 1.12
C MET A 226 8.77 -6.72 1.77
N ASN A 227 9.68 -7.49 1.17
CA ASN A 227 10.96 -7.85 1.80
C ASN A 227 12.00 -6.75 1.64
N TYR A 228 11.81 -5.61 2.29
CA TYR A 228 12.78 -4.53 2.29
C TYR A 228 14.15 -4.91 2.88
N PRO A 229 14.28 -5.78 3.89
CA PRO A 229 15.59 -6.29 4.29
C PRO A 229 16.36 -6.99 3.17
N PHE A 230 15.69 -7.71 2.27
CA PHE A 230 16.32 -8.26 1.06
C PHE A 230 16.78 -7.13 0.13
N TYR A 231 15.89 -6.17 -0.15
CA TYR A 231 16.18 -5.00 -0.97
C TYR A 231 17.43 -4.26 -0.49
N LEU A 232 17.50 -3.92 0.81
CA LEU A 232 18.64 -3.18 1.37
C LEU A 232 19.93 -3.95 1.23
N ASN A 233 19.93 -5.27 1.49
CA ASN A 233 21.11 -6.11 1.28
C ASN A 233 21.53 -6.18 -0.20
N LEU A 234 20.56 -6.18 -1.12
CA LEU A 234 20.85 -6.20 -2.55
C LEU A 234 21.48 -4.89 -3.02
N ILE A 235 20.99 -3.74 -2.53
CA ILE A 235 21.58 -2.42 -2.79
C ILE A 235 23.01 -2.37 -2.25
N ASP A 236 23.24 -2.80 -1.01
CA ASP A 236 24.57 -2.83 -0.40
C ASP A 236 25.56 -3.73 -1.17
N LEU A 237 25.07 -4.80 -1.79
CA LEU A 237 25.91 -5.70 -2.60
C LEU A 237 26.21 -5.13 -3.99
N LEU A 238 25.16 -4.68 -4.72
CA LEU A 238 25.28 -4.44 -6.17
C LEU A 238 25.44 -2.96 -6.53
N ALA A 239 24.76 -2.06 -5.83
CA ALA A 239 24.80 -0.64 -6.11
C ALA A 239 25.94 0.05 -5.35
N ASP A 240 25.94 -0.09 -4.04
CA ASP A 240 26.85 0.60 -3.14
C ASP A 240 28.18 -0.14 -2.93
N GLU A 241 28.26 -1.44 -3.25
CA GLU A 241 29.45 -2.31 -3.09
C GLU A 241 29.99 -2.31 -1.64
N LYS A 242 29.10 -2.13 -0.64
CA LYS A 242 29.44 -2.09 0.78
C LYS A 242 29.71 -3.46 1.38
N ILE A 243 29.09 -4.50 0.82
CA ILE A 243 29.22 -5.89 1.26
C ILE A 243 29.65 -6.79 0.10
N ASN A 244 30.27 -7.92 0.44
CA ASN A 244 30.60 -8.95 -0.54
C ASN A 244 29.53 -10.06 -0.58
N VAL A 245 29.65 -10.98 -1.55
CA VAL A 245 28.67 -12.09 -1.73
C VAL A 245 28.58 -12.97 -0.48
N SER A 246 29.67 -13.23 0.22
CA SER A 246 29.66 -14.06 1.45
C SER A 246 28.86 -13.37 2.56
N GLN A 247 29.02 -12.07 2.72
CA GLN A 247 28.25 -11.27 3.69
C GLN A 247 26.76 -11.21 3.29
N PHE A 248 26.46 -11.03 2.01
CA PHE A 248 25.09 -11.07 1.51
C PHE A 248 24.40 -12.40 1.84
N VAL A 249 25.04 -13.54 1.53
CA VAL A 249 24.50 -14.87 1.84
C VAL A 249 24.32 -15.06 3.36
N GLN A 250 25.26 -14.58 4.17
CA GLN A 250 25.17 -14.63 5.63
C GLN A 250 23.98 -13.82 6.15
N ASN A 251 23.78 -12.60 5.65
CA ASN A 251 22.66 -11.73 6.02
C ASN A 251 21.31 -12.37 5.67
N LEU A 252 21.17 -12.94 4.46
CA LEU A 252 19.96 -13.66 4.06
C LEU A 252 19.73 -14.91 4.92
N GLY A 253 20.81 -15.64 5.25
CA GLY A 253 20.75 -16.78 6.16
C GLY A 253 20.24 -16.40 7.55
N TYR A 254 20.70 -15.26 8.07
CA TYR A 254 20.24 -14.70 9.33
C TYR A 254 18.76 -14.31 9.30
N LEU A 255 18.31 -13.61 8.25
CA LEU A 255 16.88 -13.28 8.06
C LEU A 255 16.02 -14.53 7.99
N LYS A 256 16.44 -15.51 7.17
CA LYS A 256 15.72 -16.79 7.03
C LYS A 256 15.63 -17.56 8.36
N GLY A 257 16.70 -17.56 9.14
CA GLY A 257 16.75 -18.28 10.42
C GLY A 257 15.83 -17.73 11.50
N ARG A 258 15.42 -16.46 11.37
CA ARG A 258 14.55 -15.75 12.33
C ARG A 258 13.09 -15.73 11.93
N LEU A 259 12.76 -16.04 10.68
CA LEU A 259 11.39 -15.99 10.16
C LEU A 259 10.74 -17.38 10.24
N ASN A 260 9.43 -17.38 10.35
CA ASN A 260 8.64 -18.59 10.23
C ASN A 260 8.91 -19.28 8.88
N LYS A 261 9.24 -20.56 8.91
CA LYS A 261 9.59 -21.35 7.71
C LYS A 261 8.50 -21.35 6.62
N LYS A 262 7.24 -21.17 7.02
CA LYS A 262 6.11 -21.13 6.07
C LYS A 262 6.01 -19.77 5.36
N CYS A 263 6.43 -18.68 6.01
CA CYS A 263 6.31 -17.34 5.46
C CYS A 263 7.50 -16.96 4.56
N TYR A 264 8.70 -17.45 4.88
CA TYR A 264 9.90 -17.08 4.14
C TYR A 264 9.81 -17.30 2.61
N PRO A 265 9.26 -18.44 2.09
CA PRO A 265 9.12 -18.64 0.65
C PRO A 265 8.08 -17.72 -0.01
N LEU A 266 7.22 -17.09 0.77
CA LEU A 266 6.13 -16.22 0.29
C LEU A 266 6.52 -14.74 0.27
N MET A 267 7.72 -14.39 0.77
CA MET A 267 8.14 -13.00 0.88
C MET A 267 8.27 -12.35 -0.50
N TRP A 268 7.75 -11.15 -0.63
CA TRP A 268 7.86 -10.36 -1.85
C TRP A 268 9.22 -9.70 -1.92
N ASN A 269 10.18 -10.39 -2.54
CA ASN A 269 11.50 -9.83 -2.79
C ASN A 269 11.41 -8.74 -3.85
N LEU A 270 11.93 -7.57 -3.54
CA LEU A 270 11.91 -6.41 -4.43
C LEU A 270 13.34 -5.91 -4.68
N ILE A 271 13.55 -5.29 -5.84
CA ILE A 271 14.77 -4.60 -6.20
C ILE A 271 14.58 -3.08 -6.23
N ASP A 272 13.36 -2.63 -6.40
CA ASP A 272 12.86 -1.28 -6.16
C ASP A 272 11.33 -1.29 -5.96
N SER A 273 10.76 -0.15 -5.59
CA SER A 273 9.32 0.06 -5.45
C SER A 273 8.97 1.50 -5.84
N HIS A 274 7.69 1.87 -5.71
CA HIS A 274 7.25 3.26 -5.89
C HIS A 274 7.79 4.20 -4.80
N ASP A 275 8.27 3.67 -3.66
CA ASP A 275 8.83 4.44 -2.54
C ASP A 275 10.36 4.55 -2.58
N THR A 276 11.00 3.90 -3.54
CA THR A 276 12.46 3.87 -3.64
C THR A 276 12.98 4.41 -4.97
N ALA A 277 14.24 4.81 -5.00
CA ALA A 277 14.90 5.12 -6.25
C ALA A 277 14.98 3.86 -7.14
N ARG A 278 14.88 4.05 -8.45
CA ARG A 278 15.03 2.96 -9.40
C ARG A 278 16.40 2.31 -9.27
N PHE A 279 16.44 0.98 -9.28
CA PHE A 279 17.67 0.22 -9.11
C PHE A 279 18.76 0.61 -10.13
N LEU A 280 18.39 0.81 -11.41
CA LEU A 280 19.33 1.29 -12.43
C LEU A 280 19.96 2.63 -12.06
N HIS A 281 19.18 3.56 -11.48
CA HIS A 281 19.70 4.85 -11.03
C HIS A 281 20.70 4.69 -9.89
N LEU A 282 20.41 3.82 -8.92
CA LEU A 282 21.32 3.50 -7.81
C LEU A 282 22.62 2.86 -8.30
N CYS A 283 22.56 2.13 -9.40
CA CYS A 283 23.76 1.58 -10.07
C CYS A 283 24.47 2.60 -10.98
N HIS A 284 24.21 3.90 -10.82
CA HIS A 284 24.80 4.97 -11.64
C HIS A 284 24.60 4.76 -13.14
N ASP A 285 23.39 4.30 -13.54
CA ASP A 285 23.01 3.96 -14.91
C ASP A 285 23.90 2.88 -15.57
N ASN A 286 24.64 2.11 -14.80
CA ASN A 286 25.46 1.02 -15.28
C ASN A 286 24.61 -0.23 -15.53
N LYS A 287 24.16 -0.40 -16.77
CA LYS A 287 23.32 -1.53 -17.21
C LYS A 287 23.93 -2.90 -16.94
N LYS A 288 25.28 -3.03 -16.86
CA LYS A 288 25.94 -4.31 -16.56
C LYS A 288 25.73 -4.76 -15.10
N LYS A 289 25.45 -3.84 -14.18
CA LYS A 289 25.15 -4.18 -12.79
C LYS A 289 23.68 -4.64 -12.61
N GLN A 290 22.85 -4.40 -13.61
CA GLN A 290 21.42 -4.75 -13.61
C GLN A 290 21.15 -6.18 -14.10
N HIS A 291 22.08 -6.75 -14.88
CA HIS A 291 22.04 -8.11 -15.41
C HIS A 291 22.93 -9.06 -14.63
#